data_964733a333780d03b7a738ef9cf5320d
#
_entry.id   964733a333780d03b7a738ef9cf5320d
#
_cell.length_a   1.000
_cell.length_b   1.000
_cell.length_c   1.000
_cell.angle_alpha   90.00
_cell.angle_beta   90.00
_cell.angle_gamma   90.00
#
_symmetry.space_group_name_H-M   'P 1'
#
loop_
_entity.id
_entity.type
_entity.pdbx_description
1 polymer ?
#
loop_
_entity_poly.entity_id
_entity_poly.type
_entity_poly.pdbx_seq_one_letter_code
_entity_poly.pdbx_strand_id
1 'polypeptide(L)'
;MSTLAAGTLLIAAGVDPIVQLSCRNRNRISLLSDLLGCSALGITSISLVRGDRVPDDFQPRPKAIMDVNATELIRIANIMRKDANIASEGNFFIGGVVTAHAPKPGWPAKNITEKVDAGAQFVFTHTCLDMDLLRTYLKRLGETKLLWRCHVVAGIVLLGSAEDAQWVIKNRPNVIIPNDIITRLSNAKDPEKE
;
A
#
# COMPACT_ATOMS: atom_id res chain seq x y z
N MET A 1 -7.07 -0.67 17.46
CA MET A 1 -5.75 -1.25 17.80
C MET A 1 -4.69 -0.54 16.97
N SER A 2 -3.51 -0.25 17.53
CA SER A 2 -2.41 0.35 16.76
C SER A 2 -1.80 -0.68 15.81
N THR A 3 -1.23 -0.22 14.70
CA THR A 3 -0.56 -1.07 13.70
C THR A 3 0.63 -1.83 14.29
N LEU A 4 1.37 -1.19 15.21
CA LEU A 4 2.49 -1.83 15.90
C LEU A 4 2.01 -2.98 16.80
N ALA A 5 0.97 -2.75 17.60
CA ALA A 5 0.40 -3.79 18.46
C ALA A 5 -0.11 -4.99 17.65
N ALA A 6 -0.78 -4.73 16.50
CA ALA A 6 -1.20 -5.79 15.59
C ALA A 6 -0.02 -6.57 15.01
N GLY A 7 1.02 -5.86 14.56
CA GLY A 7 2.25 -6.49 14.04
C GLY A 7 2.93 -7.38 15.09
N THR A 8 3.05 -6.90 16.32
CA THR A 8 3.65 -7.68 17.43
C THR A 8 2.86 -8.96 17.74
N LEU A 9 1.53 -8.88 17.74
CA LEU A 9 0.67 -10.05 17.97
C LEU A 9 0.81 -11.08 16.84
N LEU A 10 0.94 -10.63 15.59
CA LEU A 10 1.16 -11.50 14.44
C LEU A 10 2.52 -12.20 14.51
N ILE A 11 3.59 -11.47 14.86
CA ILE A 11 4.92 -12.06 15.08
C ILE A 11 4.87 -13.12 16.17
N ALA A 12 4.22 -12.82 17.31
CA ALA A 12 4.06 -13.78 18.39
C ALA A 12 3.28 -15.04 17.97
N ALA A 13 2.42 -14.92 16.96
CA ALA A 13 1.69 -16.04 16.36
C ALA A 13 2.47 -16.73 15.22
N GLY A 14 3.74 -16.37 14.97
CA GLY A 14 4.56 -16.97 13.93
C GLY A 14 4.29 -16.45 12.52
N VAL A 15 3.59 -15.31 12.37
CA VAL A 15 3.29 -14.68 11.09
C VAL A 15 4.25 -13.53 10.87
N ASP A 16 4.85 -13.44 9.67
CA ASP A 16 5.68 -12.30 9.24
C ASP A 16 4.79 -11.20 8.64
N PRO A 17 4.49 -10.11 9.37
CA PRO A 17 3.57 -9.08 8.92
C PRO A 17 4.25 -8.02 8.07
N ILE A 18 3.56 -7.51 7.06
CA ILE A 18 3.89 -6.22 6.45
C ILE A 18 3.06 -5.14 7.15
N VAL A 19 3.70 -4.33 7.99
CA VAL A 19 3.03 -3.27 8.73
C VAL A 19 2.89 -2.03 7.88
N GLN A 20 1.66 -1.51 7.77
CA GLN A 20 1.40 -0.30 7.00
C GLN A 20 1.40 0.94 7.91
N LEU A 21 2.25 1.92 7.57
CA LEU A 21 2.30 3.22 8.23
C LEU A 21 1.83 4.33 7.27
N SER A 22 0.96 5.20 7.79
CA SER A 22 0.33 6.29 7.02
C SER A 22 0.89 7.64 7.44
N CYS A 23 1.20 8.51 6.46
CA CYS A 23 1.62 9.89 6.70
C CYS A 23 0.47 10.76 7.21
N ARG A 24 -0.78 10.43 6.87
CA ARG A 24 -1.94 11.26 7.21
C ARG A 24 -2.21 11.26 8.70
N ASN A 25 -2.49 12.47 9.21
CA ASN A 25 -2.76 12.77 10.62
C ASN A 25 -1.58 12.47 11.56
N ARG A 26 -0.36 12.50 11.02
CA ARG A 26 0.88 12.29 11.76
C ARG A 26 1.93 13.32 11.37
N ASN A 27 2.74 13.73 12.34
CA ASN A 27 3.91 14.53 12.10
C ASN A 27 5.17 13.65 11.95
N ARG A 28 6.26 14.23 11.53
CA ARG A 28 7.55 13.56 11.30
C ARG A 28 8.06 12.84 12.55
N ILE A 29 7.96 13.46 13.72
CA ILE A 29 8.45 12.87 14.99
C ILE A 29 7.66 11.62 15.33
N SER A 30 6.32 11.66 15.21
CA SER A 30 5.45 10.51 15.43
C SER A 30 5.78 9.36 14.47
N LEU A 31 6.04 9.66 13.21
CA LEU A 31 6.40 8.65 12.20
C LEU A 31 7.78 8.04 12.46
N LEU A 32 8.76 8.84 12.90
CA LEU A 32 10.07 8.35 13.34
C LEU A 32 9.94 7.43 14.54
N SER A 33 9.13 7.80 15.54
CA SER A 33 8.85 6.97 16.71
C SER A 33 8.23 5.64 16.31
N ASP A 34 7.28 5.63 15.37
CA ASP A 34 6.67 4.38 14.88
C ASP A 34 7.70 3.50 14.14
N LEU A 35 8.58 4.08 13.32
CA LEU A 35 9.64 3.33 12.64
C LEU A 35 10.64 2.71 13.63
N LEU A 36 11.07 3.48 14.65
CA LEU A 36 11.92 2.96 15.71
C LEU A 36 11.20 1.86 16.50
N GLY A 37 9.91 2.05 16.78
CA GLY A 37 9.06 1.03 17.41
C GLY A 37 8.95 -0.24 16.57
N CYS A 38 8.79 -0.15 15.25
CA CYS A 38 8.82 -1.31 14.36
C CYS A 38 10.14 -2.06 14.48
N SER A 39 11.26 -1.35 14.44
CA SER A 39 12.59 -1.95 14.58
C SER A 39 12.76 -2.67 15.91
N ALA A 40 12.41 -2.01 17.03
CA ALA A 40 12.53 -2.57 18.37
C ALA A 40 11.63 -3.80 18.62
N LEU A 41 10.52 -3.90 17.89
CA LEU A 41 9.55 -5.01 17.96
C LEU A 41 9.84 -6.14 16.95
N GLY A 42 10.94 -6.08 16.21
CA GLY A 42 11.29 -7.07 15.20
C GLY A 42 10.42 -7.04 13.94
N ILE A 43 9.70 -5.94 13.68
CA ILE A 43 8.93 -5.75 12.45
C ILE A 43 9.89 -5.30 11.36
N THR A 44 10.14 -6.17 10.39
CA THR A 44 11.12 -5.94 9.32
C THR A 44 10.48 -5.49 8.01
N SER A 45 9.21 -5.83 7.77
CA SER A 45 8.51 -5.51 6.51
C SER A 45 7.50 -4.38 6.74
N ILE A 46 7.67 -3.26 6.00
CA ILE A 46 6.83 -2.06 6.16
C ILE A 46 6.33 -1.54 4.82
N SER A 47 5.06 -1.12 4.78
CA SER A 47 4.44 -0.43 3.64
C SER A 47 4.11 1.01 4.03
N LEU A 48 4.72 1.98 3.34
CA LEU A 48 4.64 3.40 3.67
C LEU A 48 3.71 4.11 2.69
N VAL A 49 2.62 4.67 3.21
CA VAL A 49 1.53 5.18 2.40
C VAL A 49 1.13 6.61 2.78
N ARG A 50 0.44 7.28 1.86
CA ARG A 50 -0.13 8.60 2.14
C ARG A 50 -1.20 8.54 3.23
N GLY A 51 -2.04 7.50 3.20
CA GLY A 51 -3.24 7.34 4.02
C GLY A 51 -4.48 8.01 3.44
N ASP A 52 -5.63 7.44 3.78
CA ASP A 52 -6.94 7.88 3.31
C ASP A 52 -7.43 9.13 4.05
N ARG A 53 -8.32 9.88 3.42
CA ARG A 53 -8.99 11.03 4.04
C ARG A 53 -9.94 10.51 5.12
N VAL A 54 -9.97 11.20 6.28
CA VAL A 54 -10.96 10.93 7.31
C VAL A 54 -12.35 11.22 6.73
N PRO A 55 -13.33 10.33 6.91
CA PRO A 55 -14.72 10.57 6.48
C PRO A 55 -15.27 11.89 7.00
N ASP A 56 -16.15 12.53 6.22
CA ASP A 56 -16.66 13.86 6.57
C ASP A 56 -17.61 13.85 7.77
N ASP A 57 -18.21 12.71 8.06
CA ASP A 57 -19.10 12.44 9.19
C ASP A 57 -18.37 12.02 10.49
N PHE A 58 -17.04 11.84 10.45
CA PHE A 58 -16.26 11.47 11.63
C PHE A 58 -16.22 12.61 12.65
N GLN A 59 -16.66 12.33 13.89
CA GLN A 59 -16.70 13.30 14.99
C GLN A 59 -16.01 12.75 16.25
N PRO A 60 -15.28 13.59 16.99
CA PRO A 60 -14.88 14.96 16.65
C PRO A 60 -13.90 14.97 15.46
N ARG A 61 -14.05 15.94 14.54
CA ARG A 61 -13.22 15.99 13.33
C ARG A 61 -11.77 16.30 13.68
N PRO A 62 -10.80 15.43 13.35
CA PRO A 62 -9.41 15.69 13.64
C PRO A 62 -8.85 16.79 12.72
N LYS A 63 -7.89 17.55 13.23
CA LYS A 63 -7.13 18.51 12.44
C LYS A 63 -6.27 17.75 11.43
N ALA A 64 -6.36 18.09 10.15
CA ALA A 64 -5.55 17.45 9.12
C ALA A 64 -4.07 17.82 9.30
N ILE A 65 -3.23 16.82 9.47
CA ILE A 65 -1.76 16.95 9.53
C ILE A 65 -1.18 16.08 8.42
N MET A 66 -0.22 16.62 7.68
CA MET A 66 0.58 15.89 6.71
C MET A 66 1.95 16.61 6.60
N ASP A 67 2.86 16.25 7.49
CA ASP A 67 4.20 16.83 7.58
C ASP A 67 5.16 16.26 6.52
N VAL A 68 4.96 14.98 6.15
CA VAL A 68 5.72 14.30 5.11
C VAL A 68 4.78 13.57 4.15
N ASN A 69 5.20 13.40 2.90
CA ASN A 69 4.51 12.53 1.95
C ASN A 69 5.08 11.10 1.97
N ALA A 70 4.43 10.17 1.26
CA ALA A 70 4.83 8.76 1.27
C ALA A 70 6.26 8.54 0.73
N THR A 71 6.68 9.27 -0.30
CA THR A 71 8.03 9.16 -0.87
C THR A 71 9.09 9.69 0.10
N GLU A 72 8.80 10.75 0.82
CA GLU A 72 9.68 11.27 1.88
C GLU A 72 9.78 10.28 3.04
N LEU A 73 8.66 9.65 3.45
CA LEU A 73 8.67 8.65 4.52
C LEU A 73 9.48 7.41 4.12
N ILE A 74 9.38 6.96 2.85
CA ILE A 74 10.22 5.89 2.29
C ILE A 74 11.71 6.28 2.39
N ARG A 75 12.06 7.52 2.04
CA ARG A 75 13.44 8.02 2.14
C ARG A 75 13.94 8.02 3.58
N ILE A 76 13.11 8.46 4.53
CA ILE A 76 13.44 8.45 5.97
C ILE A 76 13.72 7.01 6.43
N ALA A 77 12.82 6.06 6.14
CA ALA A 77 13.00 4.65 6.49
C ALA A 77 14.26 4.05 5.84
N ASN A 78 14.58 4.44 4.61
CA ASN A 78 15.80 4.00 3.91
C ASN A 78 17.08 4.58 4.52
N ILE A 79 17.05 5.81 5.05
CA ILE A 79 18.17 6.39 5.82
C ILE A 79 18.36 5.61 7.11
N MET A 80 17.27 5.37 7.87
CA MET A 80 17.32 4.60 9.12
C MET A 80 17.87 3.18 8.89
N ARG A 81 17.45 2.51 7.81
CA ARG A 81 17.95 1.19 7.44
C ARG A 81 19.46 1.14 7.21
N LYS A 82 20.05 2.24 6.77
CA LYS A 82 21.49 2.36 6.46
C LYS A 82 22.34 2.87 7.63
N ASP A 83 21.70 3.38 8.69
CA ASP A 83 22.39 3.89 9.87
C ASP A 83 22.82 2.72 10.77
N ALA A 84 24.11 2.52 10.92
CA ALA A 84 24.70 1.44 11.72
C ALA A 84 24.29 1.49 13.21
N ASN A 85 23.93 2.65 13.72
CA ASN A 85 23.49 2.82 15.12
C ASN A 85 22.02 2.42 15.32
N ILE A 86 21.23 2.40 14.26
CA ILE A 86 19.79 2.05 14.27
C ILE A 86 19.59 0.66 13.66
N ALA A 87 20.40 0.29 12.66
CA ALA A 87 20.26 -0.91 11.85
C ALA A 87 20.66 -2.21 12.56
N SER A 88 21.05 -2.17 13.84
CA SER A 88 21.48 -3.39 14.56
C SER A 88 20.39 -4.49 14.61
N GLU A 89 19.10 -4.12 14.42
CA GLU A 89 17.98 -5.05 14.40
C GLU A 89 16.93 -4.76 13.30
N GLY A 90 17.00 -3.61 12.58
CA GLY A 90 15.95 -3.13 11.70
C GLY A 90 16.34 -3.05 10.22
N ASN A 91 16.65 -4.17 9.58
CA ASN A 91 16.86 -4.18 8.13
C ASN A 91 15.50 -4.15 7.40
N PHE A 92 14.87 -2.95 7.35
CA PHE A 92 13.54 -2.81 6.75
C PHE A 92 13.49 -3.24 5.28
N PHE A 93 12.54 -4.12 4.97
CA PHE A 93 12.04 -4.33 3.62
C PHE A 93 10.92 -3.31 3.37
N ILE A 94 11.25 -2.27 2.60
CA ILE A 94 10.44 -1.06 2.48
C ILE A 94 9.56 -1.13 1.24
N GLY A 95 8.27 -0.93 1.42
CA GLY A 95 7.31 -0.86 0.33
C GLY A 95 6.45 0.39 0.32
N GLY A 96 5.69 0.51 -0.75
CA GLY A 96 4.70 1.57 -0.93
C GLY A 96 3.49 1.09 -1.71
N VAL A 97 2.59 2.02 -2.06
CA VAL A 97 1.39 1.71 -2.82
C VAL A 97 1.35 2.55 -4.10
N VAL A 98 0.83 1.96 -5.17
CA VAL A 98 0.61 2.60 -6.47
C VAL A 98 -0.78 2.26 -7.00
N THR A 99 -1.27 3.04 -7.96
CA THR A 99 -2.55 2.77 -8.63
C THR A 99 -2.27 2.26 -10.03
N ALA A 100 -2.80 1.09 -10.39
CA ALA A 100 -2.79 0.61 -11.75
C ALA A 100 -3.65 1.53 -12.65
N HIS A 101 -3.21 1.76 -13.87
CA HIS A 101 -3.90 2.54 -14.89
C HIS A 101 -3.46 2.05 -16.27
N ALA A 102 -4.04 2.57 -17.35
CA ALA A 102 -3.62 2.27 -18.72
C ALA A 102 -2.57 3.29 -19.19
N PRO A 103 -1.26 3.00 -19.08
CA PRO A 103 -0.22 3.94 -19.46
C PRO A 103 -0.10 4.05 -20.98
N LYS A 104 0.16 5.25 -21.47
CA LYS A 104 0.51 5.47 -22.88
C LYS A 104 1.90 4.89 -23.20
N PRO A 105 2.20 4.58 -24.48
CA PRO A 105 3.56 4.25 -24.90
C PRO A 105 4.56 5.32 -24.46
N GLY A 106 5.73 4.91 -23.96
CA GLY A 106 6.75 5.83 -23.45
C GLY A 106 6.45 6.43 -22.07
N TRP A 107 5.49 5.88 -21.32
CA TRP A 107 5.21 6.29 -19.94
C TRP A 107 6.45 6.18 -19.05
N PRO A 108 6.88 7.28 -18.39
CA PRO A 108 8.13 7.30 -17.61
C PRO A 108 8.02 6.64 -16.23
N ALA A 109 6.86 6.14 -15.84
CA ALA A 109 6.57 5.54 -14.53
C ALA A 109 7.03 6.41 -13.33
N LYS A 110 6.98 7.73 -13.45
CA LYS A 110 7.56 8.71 -12.50
C LYS A 110 7.22 8.40 -11.04
N ASN A 111 5.96 8.10 -10.75
CA ASN A 111 5.52 7.85 -9.35
C ASN A 111 6.23 6.63 -8.72
N ILE A 112 6.42 5.54 -9.49
CA ILE A 112 7.14 4.36 -9.01
C ILE A 112 8.63 4.65 -8.93
N THR A 113 9.20 5.30 -9.96
CA THR A 113 10.61 5.68 -10.00
C THR A 113 11.00 6.48 -8.78
N GLU A 114 10.23 7.51 -8.42
CA GLU A 114 10.48 8.34 -7.23
C GLU A 114 10.46 7.53 -5.94
N LYS A 115 9.57 6.53 -5.80
CA LYS A 115 9.53 5.65 -4.63
C LYS A 115 10.74 4.70 -4.59
N VAL A 116 11.09 4.11 -5.74
CA VAL A 116 12.25 3.20 -5.86
C VAL A 116 13.54 3.95 -5.57
N ASP A 117 13.70 5.15 -6.11
CA ASP A 117 14.87 6.01 -5.86
C ASP A 117 14.94 6.48 -4.40
N ALA A 118 13.81 6.62 -3.73
CA ALA A 118 13.74 6.87 -2.30
C ALA A 118 14.10 5.65 -1.44
N GLY A 119 14.08 4.43 -2.00
CA GLY A 119 14.47 3.20 -1.32
C GLY A 119 13.38 2.12 -1.22
N ALA A 120 12.26 2.28 -1.91
CA ALA A 120 11.25 1.23 -1.98
C ALA A 120 11.77 -0.01 -2.72
N GLN A 121 11.53 -1.19 -2.14
CA GLN A 121 11.94 -2.49 -2.67
C GLN A 121 10.73 -3.26 -3.21
N PHE A 122 9.52 -2.90 -2.78
CA PHE A 122 8.29 -3.42 -3.34
C PHE A 122 7.19 -2.34 -3.39
N VAL A 123 6.18 -2.58 -4.23
CA VAL A 123 4.95 -1.80 -4.24
C VAL A 123 3.73 -2.71 -4.34
N PHE A 124 2.68 -2.39 -3.58
CA PHE A 124 1.35 -2.95 -3.81
C PHE A 124 0.61 -2.11 -4.84
N THR A 125 -0.14 -2.73 -5.74
CA THR A 125 -1.19 -2.00 -6.46
C THR A 125 -2.41 -1.85 -5.55
N HIS A 126 -3.16 -0.74 -5.71
CA HIS A 126 -4.54 -0.76 -5.24
C HIS A 126 -5.30 -1.89 -5.92
N THR A 127 -6.39 -2.34 -5.31
CA THR A 127 -7.23 -3.39 -5.84
C THR A 127 -7.65 -3.09 -7.29
N CYS A 128 -7.35 -4.04 -8.18
CA CYS A 128 -7.70 -3.96 -9.59
C CYS A 128 -8.15 -5.32 -10.07
N LEU A 129 -9.44 -5.43 -10.42
CA LEU A 129 -10.03 -6.62 -11.02
C LEU A 129 -10.15 -6.51 -12.56
N ASP A 130 -9.76 -5.39 -13.14
CA ASP A 130 -9.57 -5.26 -14.59
C ASP A 130 -8.22 -5.87 -14.99
N MET A 131 -8.27 -7.13 -15.40
CA MET A 131 -7.08 -7.91 -15.72
C MET A 131 -6.36 -7.43 -16.97
N ASP A 132 -7.07 -6.85 -17.93
CA ASP A 132 -6.45 -6.32 -19.15
C ASP A 132 -5.74 -5.00 -18.89
N LEU A 133 -6.34 -4.14 -18.08
CA LEU A 133 -5.69 -2.93 -17.57
C LEU A 133 -4.45 -3.28 -16.74
N LEU A 134 -4.57 -4.23 -15.81
CA LEU A 134 -3.46 -4.64 -14.95
C LEU A 134 -2.31 -5.24 -15.78
N ARG A 135 -2.62 -6.11 -16.75
CA ARG A 135 -1.64 -6.69 -17.68
C ARG A 135 -0.94 -5.60 -18.50
N THR A 136 -1.70 -4.63 -19.01
CA THR A 136 -1.15 -3.50 -19.77
C THR A 136 -0.23 -2.66 -18.89
N TYR A 137 -0.64 -2.37 -17.66
CA TYR A 137 0.15 -1.64 -16.68
C TYR A 137 1.49 -2.34 -16.38
N LEU A 138 1.45 -3.64 -16.06
CA LEU A 138 2.65 -4.43 -15.75
C LEU A 138 3.58 -4.56 -16.97
N LYS A 139 3.03 -4.74 -18.17
CA LYS A 139 3.81 -4.75 -19.42
C LYS A 139 4.56 -3.43 -19.61
N ARG A 140 3.89 -2.29 -19.48
CA ARG A 140 4.52 -0.97 -19.60
C ARG A 140 5.55 -0.71 -18.51
N LEU A 141 5.28 -1.18 -17.31
CA LEU A 141 6.24 -1.10 -16.21
C LEU A 141 7.50 -1.92 -16.49
N GLY A 142 7.36 -3.11 -17.10
CA GLY A 142 8.50 -3.93 -17.55
C GLY A 142 9.41 -3.21 -18.55
N GLU A 143 8.85 -2.39 -19.44
CA GLU A 143 9.60 -1.59 -20.41
C GLU A 143 10.51 -0.53 -19.73
N THR A 144 10.18 -0.10 -18.51
CA THR A 144 10.97 0.89 -17.75
C THR A 144 12.15 0.31 -16.99
N LYS A 145 12.35 -1.01 -17.00
CA LYS A 145 13.34 -1.77 -16.21
C LYS A 145 13.19 -1.63 -14.69
N LEU A 146 12.12 -1.04 -14.19
CA LEU A 146 11.89 -0.89 -12.75
C LEU A 146 11.65 -2.25 -12.05
N LEU A 147 11.13 -3.24 -12.76
CA LEU A 147 10.92 -4.60 -12.22
C LEU A 147 12.24 -5.31 -11.80
N TRP A 148 13.39 -4.83 -12.25
CA TRP A 148 14.71 -5.29 -11.79
C TRP A 148 15.11 -4.69 -10.43
N ARG A 149 14.44 -3.62 -10.01
CA ARG A 149 14.77 -2.85 -8.81
C ARG A 149 13.68 -2.92 -7.74
N CYS A 150 12.46 -3.33 -8.11
CA CYS A 150 11.30 -3.27 -7.25
C CYS A 150 10.31 -4.39 -7.58
N HIS A 151 9.87 -5.11 -6.55
CA HIS A 151 8.82 -6.11 -6.68
C HIS A 151 7.44 -5.45 -6.77
N VAL A 152 6.55 -6.02 -7.58
CA VAL A 152 5.16 -5.55 -7.68
C VAL A 152 4.21 -6.65 -7.20
N VAL A 153 3.40 -6.31 -6.21
CA VAL A 153 2.37 -7.19 -5.67
C VAL A 153 1.02 -6.67 -6.13
N ALA A 154 0.31 -7.45 -6.93
CA ALA A 154 -1.02 -7.07 -7.41
C ALA A 154 -2.06 -7.19 -6.29
N GLY A 155 -2.80 -6.12 -6.06
CA GLY A 155 -3.92 -6.09 -5.13
C GLY A 155 -5.19 -6.64 -5.81
N ILE A 156 -5.75 -7.69 -5.24
CA ILE A 156 -7.04 -8.26 -5.64
C ILE A 156 -7.97 -8.29 -4.42
N VAL A 157 -9.26 -8.46 -4.65
CA VAL A 157 -10.26 -8.60 -3.59
C VAL A 157 -11.18 -9.77 -3.93
N LEU A 158 -11.55 -10.53 -2.93
CA LEU A 158 -12.63 -11.51 -3.02
C LEU A 158 -13.95 -10.79 -2.74
N LEU A 159 -14.93 -11.02 -3.58
CA LEU A 159 -16.25 -10.39 -3.51
C LEU A 159 -17.28 -11.49 -3.26
N GLY A 160 -18.05 -11.37 -2.20
CA GLY A 160 -19.13 -12.29 -1.88
C GLY A 160 -20.46 -11.92 -2.58
N SER A 161 -20.60 -10.67 -3.02
CA SER A 161 -21.83 -10.17 -3.65
C SER A 161 -21.61 -8.93 -4.51
N ALA A 162 -22.62 -8.55 -5.29
CA ALA A 162 -22.62 -7.29 -6.03
C ALA A 162 -22.66 -6.07 -5.08
N GLU A 163 -23.32 -6.19 -3.94
CA GLU A 163 -23.38 -5.18 -2.88
C GLU A 163 -21.99 -4.95 -2.28
N ASP A 164 -21.22 -6.01 -2.04
CA ASP A 164 -19.82 -5.91 -1.59
C ASP A 164 -18.97 -5.15 -2.59
N ALA A 165 -19.10 -5.46 -3.89
CA ALA A 165 -18.39 -4.77 -4.95
C ALA A 165 -18.71 -3.27 -4.95
N GLN A 166 -19.99 -2.90 -4.85
CA GLN A 166 -20.44 -1.50 -4.78
C GLN A 166 -19.94 -0.81 -3.51
N TRP A 167 -19.96 -1.51 -2.37
CA TRP A 167 -19.44 -0.98 -1.12
C TRP A 167 -17.94 -0.70 -1.22
N VAL A 168 -17.17 -1.62 -1.79
CA VAL A 168 -15.72 -1.46 -1.98
C VAL A 168 -15.43 -0.27 -2.88
N ILE A 169 -16.12 -0.11 -4.01
CA ILE A 169 -15.97 1.02 -4.93
C ILE A 169 -16.27 2.35 -4.22
N LYS A 170 -17.35 2.38 -3.43
CA LYS A 170 -17.77 3.58 -2.71
C LYS A 170 -16.80 3.99 -1.59
N ASN A 171 -16.24 3.02 -0.88
CA ASN A 171 -15.52 3.26 0.37
C ASN A 171 -13.99 3.14 0.26
N ARG A 172 -13.48 2.61 -0.86
CA ARG A 172 -12.03 2.44 -1.08
C ARG A 172 -11.57 3.25 -2.29
N PRO A 173 -10.70 4.27 -2.09
CA PRO A 173 -10.20 5.06 -3.20
C PRO A 173 -9.29 4.21 -4.11
N ASN A 174 -9.31 4.55 -5.40
CA ASN A 174 -8.45 3.94 -6.42
C ASN A 174 -8.68 2.44 -6.68
N VAL A 175 -9.79 1.88 -6.23
CA VAL A 175 -10.21 0.52 -6.57
C VAL A 175 -10.80 0.51 -7.98
N ILE A 176 -10.46 -0.52 -8.75
CA ILE A 176 -10.96 -0.73 -10.11
C ILE A 176 -11.67 -2.09 -10.16
N ILE A 177 -12.99 -2.04 -10.25
CA ILE A 177 -13.86 -3.21 -10.45
C ILE A 177 -14.71 -2.94 -11.70
N PRO A 178 -14.53 -3.71 -12.79
CA PRO A 178 -15.31 -3.58 -14.01
C PRO A 178 -16.81 -3.89 -13.78
N ASN A 179 -17.67 -3.20 -14.53
CA ASN A 179 -19.13 -3.38 -14.39
C ASN A 179 -19.62 -4.78 -14.77
N ASP A 180 -18.93 -5.48 -15.65
CA ASP A 180 -19.25 -6.87 -16.02
C ASP A 180 -19.12 -7.83 -14.83
N ILE A 181 -18.12 -7.63 -13.95
CA ILE A 181 -17.99 -8.38 -12.70
C ILE A 181 -19.20 -8.13 -11.80
N ILE A 182 -19.61 -6.87 -11.64
CA ILE A 182 -20.78 -6.52 -10.81
C ILE A 182 -22.05 -7.18 -11.39
N THR A 183 -22.20 -7.13 -12.72
CA THR A 183 -23.35 -7.76 -13.41
C THR A 183 -23.35 -9.27 -13.24
N ARG A 184 -22.19 -9.91 -13.34
CA ARG A 184 -22.06 -11.37 -13.12
C ARG A 184 -22.47 -11.74 -11.70
N LEU A 185 -21.93 -11.02 -10.69
CA LEU A 185 -22.30 -11.25 -9.28
C LEU A 185 -23.78 -11.04 -9.01
N SER A 186 -24.42 -10.02 -9.63
CA SER A 186 -25.87 -9.77 -9.50
C SER A 186 -26.73 -10.89 -10.10
N ASN A 187 -26.23 -11.57 -11.12
CA ASN A 187 -26.95 -12.64 -11.83
C ASN A 187 -26.60 -14.04 -11.31
N ALA A 188 -25.59 -14.16 -10.45
CA ALA A 188 -25.15 -15.44 -9.92
C ALA A 188 -26.20 -16.02 -8.96
N LYS A 189 -26.48 -17.33 -9.08
CA LYS A 189 -27.34 -18.06 -8.14
C LYS A 189 -26.64 -18.31 -6.80
N ASP A 190 -25.33 -18.37 -6.80
CA ASP A 190 -24.47 -18.57 -5.65
C ASP A 190 -23.21 -17.68 -5.87
N PRO A 191 -23.26 -16.41 -5.45
CA PRO A 191 -22.20 -15.44 -5.71
C PRO A 191 -20.82 -15.85 -5.16
N GLU A 192 -20.78 -16.70 -4.14
CA GLU A 192 -19.52 -17.18 -3.55
C GLU A 192 -18.77 -18.17 -4.44
N LYS A 193 -19.43 -18.70 -5.50
CA LYS A 193 -18.84 -19.67 -6.45
C LYS A 193 -18.48 -19.05 -7.81
N GLU A 194 -18.83 -17.81 -8.05
CA GLU A 194 -18.48 -17.06 -9.26
C GLU A 194 -17.16 -16.30 -9.11
#